data_0293d70603ed7a9336f04ed48184be30
#
_entry.id   0293d70603ed7a9336f04ed48184be30
#
_cell.length_a   1.000
_cell.length_b   1.000
_cell.length_c   1.000
_cell.angle_alpha   90.00
_cell.angle_beta   90.00
_cell.angle_gamma   90.00
#
_symmetry.space_group_name_H-M   'P 1'
#
loop_
_entity.id
_entity.type
_entity.pdbx_description
1 polymer ?
#
loop_
_entity_poly.entity_id
_entity_poly.type
_entity_poly.pdbx_seq_one_letter_code
_entity_poly.pdbx_strand_id
1 'polypeptide(L)'
;QGVSSAASDVYKRQVKQHPLLYHQALQKTNTPHVYYETMGGDPSGSGSGNHEKAVYQHGFYNFMKNIFKPNVTVPAGALRKDGVKGTTEEFEYESTAVAEGKTVTRKALVGLPDGYNPKKKYPVVYGLHGYGWGIYNLAQDGATDVVWNGYANDVMEEVIMVFPNICANESGQGAGYNQETYDAYDNCVNDIVNCLMPAINKHYSVKTGRLNTAVWGFSMGGREALNAGFKHPDKFGYIGAFCPAPGVLPYSAEKGIFTEDTFTLPDAYKENTLVMIVKGKNDTTVGNNPILYHKALEKNNV
;
A
#
# COMPACT_ATOMS: atom_id res chain seq x y z
N GLN A 1 -31.83 -23.26 -17.56
CA GLN A 1 -30.66 -23.57 -16.68
C GLN A 1 -29.31 -23.68 -17.41
N GLY A 2 -29.21 -23.37 -18.70
CA GLY A 2 -28.01 -23.55 -19.52
C GLY A 2 -27.19 -22.28 -19.82
N VAL A 3 -27.66 -21.07 -19.45
CA VAL A 3 -27.03 -19.81 -19.87
C VAL A 3 -26.02 -19.27 -18.83
N SER A 4 -26.08 -19.75 -17.59
CA SER A 4 -25.17 -19.23 -16.51
C SER A 4 -23.76 -19.83 -16.53
N SER A 5 -23.59 -21.05 -17.06
CA SER A 5 -22.27 -21.70 -17.11
C SER A 5 -21.40 -21.18 -18.26
N ALA A 6 -21.97 -20.92 -19.43
CA ALA A 6 -21.22 -20.39 -20.58
C ALA A 6 -20.75 -18.96 -20.38
N ALA A 7 -21.56 -18.08 -19.77
CA ALA A 7 -21.17 -16.71 -19.42
C ALA A 7 -20.06 -16.70 -18.35
N SER A 8 -20.14 -17.59 -17.36
CA SER A 8 -19.11 -17.79 -16.34
C SER A 8 -17.78 -18.27 -16.95
N ASP A 9 -17.83 -19.17 -17.93
CA ASP A 9 -16.62 -19.70 -18.57
C ASP A 9 -15.99 -18.73 -19.57
N VAL A 10 -16.77 -17.91 -20.26
CA VAL A 10 -16.27 -16.80 -21.10
C VAL A 10 -15.62 -15.74 -20.20
N TYR A 11 -16.26 -15.38 -19.10
CA TYR A 11 -15.70 -14.41 -18.12
C TYR A 11 -14.41 -14.94 -17.49
N LYS A 12 -14.37 -16.21 -17.10
CA LYS A 12 -13.17 -16.87 -16.56
C LYS A 12 -12.02 -16.92 -17.58
N ARG A 13 -12.30 -17.08 -18.87
CA ARG A 13 -11.29 -17.04 -19.93
C ARG A 13 -10.79 -15.63 -20.20
N GLN A 14 -11.66 -14.64 -20.21
CA GLN A 14 -11.27 -13.23 -20.38
C GLN A 14 -10.40 -12.74 -19.22
N VAL A 15 -10.76 -13.04 -17.98
CA VAL A 15 -9.96 -12.64 -16.80
C VAL A 15 -8.60 -13.34 -16.77
N LYS A 16 -8.47 -14.57 -17.28
CA LYS A 16 -7.18 -15.27 -17.39
C LYS A 16 -6.21 -14.68 -18.43
N GLN A 17 -6.74 -14.04 -19.47
CA GLN A 17 -5.91 -13.52 -20.56
C GLN A 17 -5.50 -12.05 -20.37
N HIS A 18 -6.31 -11.23 -19.71
CA HIS A 18 -6.05 -9.80 -19.55
C HIS A 18 -4.78 -9.48 -18.73
N PRO A 19 -4.51 -10.12 -17.58
CA PRO A 19 -3.26 -9.87 -16.85
C PRO A 19 -2.02 -10.22 -17.66
N LEU A 20 -2.08 -11.28 -18.46
CA LEU A 20 -0.99 -11.70 -19.31
C LEU A 20 -0.78 -10.74 -20.49
N LEU A 21 -1.85 -10.24 -21.11
CA LEU A 21 -1.80 -9.25 -22.18
C LEU A 21 -1.27 -7.91 -21.68
N TYR A 22 -1.65 -7.49 -20.47
CA TYR A 22 -1.12 -6.28 -19.85
C TYR A 22 0.35 -6.43 -19.49
N HIS A 23 0.76 -7.51 -18.87
CA HIS A 23 2.15 -7.82 -18.63
C HIS A 23 2.99 -7.79 -19.92
N GLN A 24 2.48 -8.36 -21.01
CA GLN A 24 3.14 -8.34 -22.33
C GLN A 24 3.19 -6.94 -22.97
N ALA A 25 2.15 -6.12 -22.79
CA ALA A 25 2.15 -4.74 -23.29
C ALA A 25 3.18 -3.88 -22.54
N LEU A 26 3.31 -4.08 -21.24
CA LEU A 26 4.20 -3.35 -20.37
C LEU A 26 5.67 -3.77 -20.52
N GLN A 27 5.91 -5.04 -20.81
CA GLN A 27 7.24 -5.48 -21.24
C GLN A 27 7.72 -4.75 -22.50
N LYS A 28 6.78 -4.36 -23.40
CA LYS A 28 7.11 -3.60 -24.61
C LYS A 28 7.47 -2.14 -24.35
N THR A 29 7.03 -1.56 -23.24
CA THR A 29 7.26 -0.15 -22.89
C THR A 29 8.34 0.05 -21.84
N ASN A 30 8.98 -1.03 -21.34
CA ASN A 30 9.94 -1.01 -20.23
C ASN A 30 9.45 -0.26 -18.99
N THR A 31 8.13 -0.16 -18.78
CA THR A 31 7.55 0.51 -17.61
C THR A 31 7.53 -0.45 -16.43
N PRO A 32 8.25 -0.18 -15.34
CA PRO A 32 8.26 -1.05 -14.17
C PRO A 32 6.96 -0.92 -13.38
N HIS A 33 5.98 -1.78 -13.62
CA HIS A 33 4.80 -1.90 -12.77
C HIS A 33 4.43 -3.36 -12.60
N VAL A 34 3.76 -3.67 -11.51
CA VAL A 34 3.26 -5.00 -11.21
C VAL A 34 1.76 -4.92 -10.94
N TYR A 35 0.98 -5.56 -11.80
CA TYR A 35 -0.41 -5.89 -11.53
C TYR A 35 -0.48 -7.32 -11.01
N TYR A 36 -1.16 -7.52 -9.88
CA TYR A 36 -1.21 -8.80 -9.20
C TYR A 36 -2.63 -9.11 -8.71
N GLU A 37 -3.20 -10.20 -9.19
CA GLU A 37 -4.43 -10.79 -8.64
C GLU A 37 -4.08 -12.06 -7.87
N THR A 38 -4.65 -12.22 -6.68
CA THR A 38 -4.42 -13.38 -5.83
C THR A 38 -5.69 -13.89 -5.19
N MET A 39 -5.71 -15.17 -4.91
CA MET A 39 -6.71 -15.76 -4.01
C MET A 39 -6.38 -15.46 -2.54
N GLY A 40 -5.18 -14.91 -2.24
CA GLY A 40 -4.68 -14.80 -0.89
C GLY A 40 -4.24 -16.15 -0.32
N GLY A 41 -4.07 -16.21 1.00
CA GLY A 41 -3.69 -17.44 1.69
C GLY A 41 -2.19 -17.69 1.78
N ASP A 42 -1.84 -18.91 2.05
CA ASP A 42 -0.46 -19.39 2.10
C ASP A 42 0.15 -19.48 0.67
N PRO A 43 1.42 -19.89 0.52
CA PRO A 43 2.04 -20.09 -0.79
C PRO A 43 1.30 -21.06 -1.73
N SER A 44 0.37 -21.88 -1.20
CA SER A 44 -0.48 -22.77 -2.00
C SER A 44 -1.72 -22.07 -2.59
N GLY A 45 -2.00 -20.81 -2.23
CA GLY A 45 -3.10 -20.02 -2.74
C GLY A 45 -4.47 -20.41 -2.16
N SER A 46 -4.52 -20.79 -0.89
CA SER A 46 -5.73 -21.29 -0.20
C SER A 46 -6.78 -20.24 0.16
N GLY A 47 -6.57 -18.97 -0.14
CA GLY A 47 -7.51 -17.89 0.17
C GLY A 47 -8.76 -17.87 -0.71
N SER A 48 -9.76 -17.09 -0.32
CA SER A 48 -11.04 -16.96 -1.06
C SER A 48 -10.96 -15.96 -2.23
N GLY A 49 -9.95 -15.11 -2.26
CA GLY A 49 -9.80 -14.01 -3.22
C GLY A 49 -10.76 -12.85 -3.01
N ASN A 50 -11.43 -12.79 -1.85
CA ASN A 50 -12.29 -11.68 -1.45
C ASN A 50 -11.50 -10.53 -0.83
N HIS A 51 -12.19 -9.51 -0.34
CA HIS A 51 -11.59 -8.40 0.40
C HIS A 51 -11.21 -8.84 1.81
N GLU A 52 -10.08 -9.51 1.93
CA GLU A 52 -9.67 -10.20 3.15
C GLU A 52 -8.17 -10.04 3.46
N LYS A 53 -7.83 -10.31 4.72
CA LYS A 53 -6.47 -10.28 5.25
C LYS A 53 -5.46 -11.06 4.38
N ALA A 54 -5.81 -12.27 3.97
CA ALA A 54 -4.94 -13.13 3.17
C ALA A 54 -4.50 -12.49 1.84
N VAL A 55 -5.38 -11.70 1.21
CA VAL A 55 -5.07 -11.01 -0.06
C VAL A 55 -4.04 -9.91 0.16
N TYR A 56 -4.22 -9.05 1.17
CA TYR A 56 -3.24 -7.98 1.37
C TYR A 56 -1.91 -8.50 1.92
N GLN A 57 -1.91 -9.52 2.78
CA GLN A 57 -0.67 -10.12 3.28
C GLN A 57 0.17 -10.68 2.13
N HIS A 58 -0.47 -11.37 1.19
CA HIS A 58 0.19 -11.93 0.02
C HIS A 58 0.71 -10.82 -0.91
N GLY A 59 -0.09 -9.77 -1.13
CA GLY A 59 0.31 -8.58 -1.88
C GLY A 59 1.47 -7.84 -1.21
N PHE A 60 1.38 -7.63 0.09
CA PHE A 60 2.44 -6.96 0.85
C PHE A 60 3.75 -7.74 0.86
N TYR A 61 3.71 -9.05 1.02
CA TYR A 61 4.90 -9.90 0.90
C TYR A 61 5.60 -9.70 -0.46
N ASN A 62 4.84 -9.73 -1.56
CA ASN A 62 5.40 -9.53 -2.88
C ASN A 62 5.89 -8.10 -3.10
N PHE A 63 5.19 -7.09 -2.57
CA PHE A 63 5.63 -5.71 -2.60
C PHE A 63 6.98 -5.54 -1.90
N MET A 64 7.09 -6.00 -0.65
CA MET A 64 8.31 -5.88 0.16
C MET A 64 9.53 -6.59 -0.47
N LYS A 65 9.32 -7.68 -1.21
CA LYS A 65 10.39 -8.36 -1.93
C LYS A 65 10.96 -7.57 -3.10
N ASN A 66 10.17 -6.66 -3.67
CA ASN A 66 10.52 -5.91 -4.88
C ASN A 66 11.00 -4.49 -4.60
N ILE A 67 10.69 -3.94 -3.41
CA ILE A 67 11.15 -2.60 -3.06
C ILE A 67 12.61 -2.63 -2.60
N PHE A 68 13.32 -1.53 -2.84
CA PHE A 68 14.75 -1.35 -2.51
C PHE A 68 15.72 -2.33 -3.21
N LYS A 69 15.21 -3.30 -3.96
CA LYS A 69 15.98 -4.29 -4.74
C LYS A 69 15.46 -4.32 -6.19
N PRO A 70 15.81 -3.37 -7.04
CA PRO A 70 15.40 -3.41 -8.44
C PRO A 70 15.95 -4.68 -9.11
N ASN A 71 15.11 -5.35 -9.90
CA ASN A 71 15.44 -6.57 -10.65
C ASN A 71 15.49 -7.90 -9.88
N VAL A 72 14.82 -8.00 -8.72
CA VAL A 72 14.70 -9.29 -8.04
C VAL A 72 13.57 -10.11 -8.65
N THR A 73 13.90 -11.24 -9.25
CA THR A 73 12.92 -12.28 -9.60
C THR A 73 12.44 -12.93 -8.33
N VAL A 74 11.11 -12.98 -8.13
CA VAL A 74 10.52 -13.67 -6.98
C VAL A 74 10.76 -15.18 -7.12
N PRO A 75 11.55 -15.83 -6.27
CA PRO A 75 11.71 -17.28 -6.33
C PRO A 75 10.39 -17.98 -6.00
N ALA A 76 9.99 -18.96 -6.79
CA ALA A 76 8.89 -19.82 -6.41
C ALA A 76 9.23 -20.51 -5.08
N GLY A 77 8.36 -20.38 -4.07
CA GLY A 77 8.53 -21.06 -2.78
C GLY A 77 9.44 -20.35 -1.77
N ALA A 78 9.60 -19.02 -1.84
CA ALA A 78 10.27 -18.26 -0.78
C ALA A 78 9.56 -18.48 0.56
N LEU A 79 10.13 -19.38 1.37
CA LEU A 79 9.53 -19.81 2.61
C LEU A 79 9.76 -18.79 3.72
N ARG A 80 8.77 -18.65 4.56
CA ARG A 80 8.82 -17.95 5.82
C ARG A 80 9.80 -18.65 6.76
N LYS A 81 10.66 -17.89 7.44
CA LYS A 81 11.53 -18.42 8.51
C LYS A 81 10.92 -17.99 9.83
N ASP A 82 10.49 -18.99 10.61
CA ASP A 82 9.87 -18.71 11.90
C ASP A 82 10.89 -18.24 12.95
N GLY A 83 10.42 -17.44 13.89
CA GLY A 83 11.15 -17.12 15.10
C GLY A 83 12.00 -15.84 15.08
N VAL A 84 12.12 -15.14 13.96
CA VAL A 84 12.76 -13.82 13.93
C VAL A 84 11.71 -12.76 14.14
N LYS A 85 11.86 -11.98 15.20
CA LYS A 85 10.96 -10.88 15.54
C LYS A 85 11.76 -9.66 15.94
N GLY A 86 11.49 -8.55 15.27
CA GLY A 86 11.90 -7.25 15.74
C GLY A 86 11.06 -6.78 16.93
N THR A 87 11.07 -5.52 17.20
CA THR A 87 10.30 -4.88 18.27
C THR A 87 9.27 -3.92 17.71
N THR A 88 8.16 -3.75 18.42
CA THR A 88 7.18 -2.69 18.13
C THR A 88 7.07 -1.77 19.31
N GLU A 89 6.96 -0.47 19.06
CA GLU A 89 6.75 0.57 20.07
C GLU A 89 5.76 1.63 19.61
N GLU A 90 5.01 2.22 20.52
CA GLU A 90 4.23 3.41 20.24
C GLU A 90 5.14 4.63 20.14
N PHE A 91 4.93 5.41 19.10
CA PHE A 91 5.64 6.67 18.89
C PHE A 91 4.65 7.82 18.87
N GLU A 92 4.83 8.78 19.77
CA GLU A 92 4.04 10.00 19.82
C GLU A 92 4.72 11.11 19.02
N TYR A 93 3.91 11.88 18.29
CA TYR A 93 4.36 13.05 17.54
C TYR A 93 3.31 14.15 17.55
N GLU A 94 3.79 15.38 17.41
CA GLU A 94 2.91 16.55 17.33
C GLU A 94 2.47 16.79 15.90
N SER A 95 1.17 16.91 15.68
CA SER A 95 0.55 17.22 14.39
C SER A 95 -0.13 18.58 14.43
N THR A 96 0.17 19.40 13.46
CA THR A 96 -0.53 20.66 13.17
C THR A 96 -1.48 20.53 11.97
N ALA A 97 -1.58 19.33 11.39
CA ALA A 97 -2.32 19.07 10.16
C ALA A 97 -3.78 18.67 10.41
N VAL A 98 -4.13 18.22 11.62
CA VAL A 98 -5.41 17.55 11.89
C VAL A 98 -6.47 18.44 12.53
N ALA A 99 -6.09 19.62 12.98
CA ALA A 99 -7.01 20.63 13.51
C ALA A 99 -6.44 22.02 13.27
N GLU A 100 -7.24 22.90 12.68
CA GLU A 100 -6.82 24.27 12.35
C GLU A 100 -6.41 25.04 13.61
N GLY A 101 -5.23 25.67 13.57
CA GLY A 101 -4.69 26.49 14.66
C GLY A 101 -4.34 25.73 15.94
N LYS A 102 -4.35 24.39 15.92
CA LYS A 102 -4.01 23.56 17.08
C LYS A 102 -2.86 22.62 16.76
N THR A 103 -2.13 22.27 17.82
CA THR A 103 -1.21 21.12 17.82
C THR A 103 -1.88 19.97 18.56
N VAL A 104 -1.92 18.81 17.95
CA VAL A 104 -2.53 17.60 18.50
C VAL A 104 -1.48 16.49 18.59
N THR A 105 -1.32 15.90 19.77
CA THR A 105 -0.46 14.73 19.93
C THR A 105 -1.13 13.53 19.30
N ARG A 106 -0.45 12.92 18.32
CA ARG A 106 -0.89 11.72 17.60
C ARG A 106 0.07 10.57 17.83
N LYS A 107 -0.39 9.37 17.52
CA LYS A 107 0.39 8.14 17.68
C LYS A 107 0.54 7.39 16.36
N ALA A 108 1.71 6.75 16.23
CA ALA A 108 1.97 5.71 15.25
C ALA A 108 2.55 4.49 15.97
N LEU A 109 2.33 3.29 15.46
CA LEU A 109 3.10 2.11 15.86
C LEU A 109 4.34 2.04 14.97
N VAL A 110 5.52 1.86 15.58
CA VAL A 110 6.78 1.70 14.85
C VAL A 110 7.30 0.29 15.05
N GLY A 111 7.57 -0.40 13.95
CA GLY A 111 8.21 -1.71 13.92
C GLY A 111 9.69 -1.57 13.55
N LEU A 112 10.57 -2.01 14.43
CA LEU A 112 12.01 -2.00 14.24
C LEU A 112 12.51 -3.41 13.91
N PRO A 113 13.51 -3.57 13.02
CA PRO A 113 14.08 -4.88 12.73
C PRO A 113 14.78 -5.48 13.97
N ASP A 114 14.91 -6.80 13.98
CA ASP A 114 15.70 -7.51 15.00
C ASP A 114 17.13 -6.95 15.02
N GLY A 115 17.61 -6.64 16.22
CA GLY A 115 18.95 -6.05 16.38
C GLY A 115 19.07 -4.62 15.83
N TYR A 116 17.97 -3.82 15.79
CA TYR A 116 18.02 -2.42 15.36
C TYR A 116 19.22 -1.68 15.95
N ASN A 117 20.02 -1.07 15.09
CA ASN A 117 21.22 -0.34 15.46
C ASN A 117 21.10 1.14 15.05
N PRO A 118 21.07 2.09 16.00
CA PRO A 118 20.92 3.51 15.69
C PRO A 118 22.12 4.13 14.93
N LYS A 119 23.23 3.38 14.78
CA LYS A 119 24.38 3.80 13.94
C LYS A 119 24.23 3.37 12.48
N LYS A 120 23.32 2.43 12.17
CA LYS A 120 22.98 2.01 10.81
C LYS A 120 21.76 2.81 10.35
N LYS A 121 21.68 3.13 9.05
CA LYS A 121 20.51 3.81 8.48
C LYS A 121 19.62 2.83 7.77
N TYR A 122 18.29 2.96 7.97
CA TYR A 122 17.27 2.06 7.46
C TYR A 122 16.28 2.77 6.53
N PRO A 123 15.88 2.16 5.41
CA PRO A 123 14.71 2.61 4.65
C PRO A 123 13.46 2.58 5.53
N VAL A 124 12.45 3.36 5.17
CA VAL A 124 11.19 3.45 5.93
C VAL A 124 10.00 3.04 5.07
N VAL A 125 9.10 2.27 5.66
CA VAL A 125 7.87 1.79 5.01
C VAL A 125 6.67 2.22 5.83
N TYR A 126 5.86 3.12 5.28
CA TYR A 126 4.61 3.59 5.89
C TYR A 126 3.45 2.66 5.50
N GLY A 127 2.81 2.03 6.48
CA GLY A 127 1.68 1.12 6.31
C GLY A 127 0.36 1.75 6.75
N LEU A 128 -0.59 1.91 5.83
CA LEU A 128 -1.84 2.62 6.02
C LEU A 128 -3.00 1.62 6.20
N HIS A 129 -3.70 1.72 7.32
CA HIS A 129 -4.74 0.77 7.72
C HIS A 129 -6.06 0.93 6.95
N GLY A 130 -6.98 -0.03 7.07
CA GLY A 130 -8.32 0.03 6.51
C GLY A 130 -9.25 0.99 7.27
N TYR A 131 -10.43 1.23 6.68
CA TYR A 131 -11.47 2.05 7.31
C TYR A 131 -11.83 1.55 8.72
N GLY A 132 -11.91 2.46 9.70
CA GLY A 132 -12.28 2.14 11.09
C GLY A 132 -11.23 1.38 11.90
N TRP A 133 -10.05 1.15 11.33
CA TRP A 133 -8.92 0.53 12.01
C TRP A 133 -8.04 1.60 12.69
N GLY A 134 -6.96 1.15 13.33
CA GLY A 134 -5.99 2.01 13.99
C GLY A 134 -4.57 1.50 13.82
N ILE A 135 -3.64 2.07 14.59
CA ILE A 135 -2.19 1.85 14.45
C ILE A 135 -1.74 0.39 14.60
N TYR A 136 -2.50 -0.44 15.32
CA TYR A 136 -2.09 -1.82 15.64
C TYR A 136 -2.53 -2.86 14.60
N ASN A 137 -3.61 -2.61 13.85
CA ASN A 137 -4.29 -3.64 13.08
C ASN A 137 -3.39 -4.31 12.04
N LEU A 138 -2.61 -3.55 11.26
CA LEU A 138 -1.73 -4.13 10.24
C LEU A 138 -0.63 -4.99 10.86
N ALA A 139 -0.06 -4.57 11.99
CA ALA A 139 0.96 -5.34 12.70
C ALA A 139 0.37 -6.62 13.30
N GLN A 140 -0.79 -6.53 13.98
CA GLN A 140 -1.52 -7.69 14.51
C GLN A 140 -1.95 -8.68 13.43
N ASP A 141 -2.22 -8.19 12.24
CA ASP A 141 -2.50 -9.00 11.07
C ASP A 141 -1.24 -9.59 10.41
N GLY A 142 -0.06 -9.35 10.97
CA GLY A 142 1.20 -9.98 10.58
C GLY A 142 2.00 -9.22 9.53
N ALA A 143 1.74 -7.93 9.28
CA ALA A 143 2.58 -7.13 8.38
C ALA A 143 4.04 -7.08 8.86
N THR A 144 4.27 -6.93 10.17
CA THR A 144 5.60 -6.99 10.77
C THR A 144 6.26 -8.35 10.58
N ASP A 145 5.51 -9.44 10.78
CA ASP A 145 6.02 -10.79 10.61
C ASP A 145 6.45 -11.08 9.16
N VAL A 146 5.70 -10.56 8.18
CA VAL A 146 6.06 -10.68 6.75
C VAL A 146 7.44 -10.09 6.50
N VAL A 147 7.71 -8.89 7.01
CA VAL A 147 8.97 -8.18 6.79
C VAL A 147 10.12 -8.84 7.56
N TRP A 148 9.94 -9.13 8.85
CA TRP A 148 10.99 -9.73 9.67
C TRP A 148 11.38 -11.14 9.20
N ASN A 149 10.40 -11.97 8.85
CA ASN A 149 10.67 -13.28 8.28
C ASN A 149 11.29 -13.17 6.87
N GLY A 150 10.84 -12.19 6.06
CA GLY A 150 11.42 -11.94 4.75
C GLY A 150 12.88 -11.53 4.82
N TYR A 151 13.23 -10.65 5.77
CA TYR A 151 14.61 -10.29 6.05
C TYR A 151 15.43 -11.51 6.52
N ALA A 152 14.93 -12.29 7.48
CA ALA A 152 15.61 -13.48 7.98
C ALA A 152 15.86 -14.57 6.91
N ASN A 153 15.16 -14.52 5.79
CA ASN A 153 15.35 -15.39 4.62
C ASN A 153 16.14 -14.73 3.49
N ASP A 154 16.77 -13.58 3.71
CA ASP A 154 17.55 -12.83 2.73
C ASP A 154 16.76 -12.40 1.47
N VAL A 155 15.44 -12.29 1.58
CA VAL A 155 14.56 -11.87 0.46
C VAL A 155 14.05 -10.44 0.56
N MET A 156 14.24 -9.79 1.71
CA MET A 156 13.86 -8.40 1.96
C MET A 156 14.98 -7.63 2.65
N GLU A 157 14.95 -6.31 2.51
CA GLU A 157 15.85 -5.42 3.27
C GLU A 157 15.33 -5.24 4.70
N GLU A 158 16.25 -4.93 5.63
CA GLU A 158 15.88 -4.41 6.95
C GLU A 158 15.29 -3.01 6.80
N VAL A 159 14.09 -2.82 7.32
CA VAL A 159 13.39 -1.54 7.23
C VAL A 159 12.78 -1.15 8.57
N ILE A 160 12.55 0.14 8.76
CA ILE A 160 11.66 0.66 9.80
C ILE A 160 10.25 0.68 9.23
N MET A 161 9.30 0.04 9.90
CA MET A 161 7.88 0.11 9.55
C MET A 161 7.17 1.14 10.43
N VAL A 162 6.31 1.95 9.84
CA VAL A 162 5.55 2.98 10.55
C VAL A 162 4.08 2.82 10.20
N PHE A 163 3.24 2.63 11.20
CA PHE A 163 1.79 2.44 11.05
C PHE A 163 1.06 3.60 11.74
N PRO A 164 0.77 4.70 11.04
CA PRO A 164 0.02 5.82 11.59
C PRO A 164 -1.46 5.50 11.72
N ASN A 165 -2.17 6.25 12.55
CA ASN A 165 -3.62 6.36 12.42
C ASN A 165 -3.94 7.27 11.23
N ILE A 166 -4.57 6.75 10.18
CA ILE A 166 -4.86 7.51 8.96
C ILE A 166 -6.19 8.27 9.00
N CYS A 167 -6.99 8.18 10.06
CA CYS A 167 -8.09 9.10 10.25
C CYS A 167 -7.53 10.41 10.84
N ALA A 168 -7.17 11.35 9.97
CA ALA A 168 -6.41 12.54 10.32
C ALA A 168 -7.32 13.74 10.65
N ASN A 169 -8.12 13.58 11.69
CA ASN A 169 -8.86 14.62 12.39
C ASN A 169 -8.44 14.69 13.86
N GLU A 170 -8.98 15.65 14.62
CA GLU A 170 -8.62 15.86 16.01
C GLU A 170 -8.88 14.63 16.90
N SER A 171 -9.94 13.88 16.63
CA SER A 171 -10.30 12.67 17.39
C SER A 171 -9.55 11.41 16.98
N GLY A 172 -9.00 11.38 15.78
CA GLY A 172 -8.42 10.17 15.18
C GLY A 172 -9.45 9.09 14.82
N GLN A 173 -10.75 9.45 14.75
CA GLN A 173 -11.84 8.51 14.51
C GLN A 173 -12.81 9.04 13.47
N GLY A 174 -13.32 8.15 12.62
CA GLY A 174 -14.39 8.46 11.67
C GLY A 174 -15.78 8.28 12.30
N ALA A 175 -16.68 9.20 11.98
CA ALA A 175 -18.05 9.21 12.48
C ALA A 175 -19.07 8.58 11.50
N GLY A 176 -18.68 7.55 10.75
CA GLY A 176 -19.52 6.88 9.77
C GLY A 176 -19.09 7.16 8.31
N TYR A 177 -19.81 6.59 7.35
CA TYR A 177 -19.55 6.76 5.92
C TYR A 177 -20.13 8.09 5.43
N ASN A 178 -19.40 9.17 5.59
CA ASN A 178 -19.77 10.52 5.17
C ASN A 178 -18.55 11.32 4.68
N GLN A 179 -18.80 12.48 4.06
CA GLN A 179 -17.75 13.31 3.47
C GLN A 179 -16.72 13.76 4.51
N GLU A 180 -17.14 14.17 5.70
CA GLU A 180 -16.24 14.60 6.77
C GLU A 180 -15.23 13.52 7.15
N THR A 181 -15.70 12.27 7.22
CA THR A 181 -14.83 11.12 7.49
C THR A 181 -13.87 10.86 6.32
N TYR A 182 -14.35 10.96 5.08
CA TYR A 182 -13.47 10.80 3.91
C TYR A 182 -12.42 11.91 3.82
N ASP A 183 -12.81 13.16 4.11
CA ASP A 183 -11.87 14.29 4.17
C ASP A 183 -10.80 14.08 5.26
N ALA A 184 -11.19 13.49 6.40
CA ALA A 184 -10.23 13.12 7.44
C ALA A 184 -9.24 12.05 6.99
N TYR A 185 -9.68 11.06 6.20
CA TYR A 185 -8.78 10.08 5.59
C TYR A 185 -7.88 10.73 4.54
N ASP A 186 -8.41 11.55 3.65
CA ASP A 186 -7.62 12.26 2.62
C ASP A 186 -6.56 13.18 3.26
N ASN A 187 -6.87 13.78 4.41
CA ASN A 187 -5.95 14.63 5.16
C ASN A 187 -4.77 13.86 5.79
N CYS A 188 -4.82 12.53 5.84
CA CYS A 188 -3.69 11.75 6.37
C CYS A 188 -2.39 11.99 5.60
N VAL A 189 -2.49 12.31 4.31
CA VAL A 189 -1.32 12.62 3.47
C VAL A 189 -0.59 13.86 3.99
N ASN A 190 -1.35 14.90 4.35
CA ASN A 190 -0.79 16.12 4.94
C ASN A 190 -0.14 15.84 6.30
N ASP A 191 -0.81 15.08 7.17
CA ASP A 191 -0.27 14.70 8.47
C ASP A 191 1.01 13.85 8.35
N ILE A 192 1.00 12.83 7.48
CA ILE A 192 2.15 11.96 7.26
C ILE A 192 3.35 12.77 6.73
N VAL A 193 3.15 13.56 5.69
CA VAL A 193 4.27 14.23 5.00
C VAL A 193 4.83 15.38 5.81
N ASN A 194 3.97 16.17 6.47
CA ASN A 194 4.38 17.41 7.12
C ASN A 194 4.64 17.26 8.63
N CYS A 195 4.11 16.22 9.28
CA CYS A 195 4.24 16.04 10.72
C CYS A 195 4.96 14.74 11.08
N LEU A 196 4.43 13.59 10.65
CA LEU A 196 4.98 12.28 11.05
C LEU A 196 6.36 11.99 10.43
N MET A 197 6.53 12.15 9.11
CA MET A 197 7.83 11.87 8.46
C MET A 197 8.99 12.68 9.05
N PRO A 198 8.85 14.01 9.29
CA PRO A 198 9.89 14.77 9.98
C PRO A 198 10.18 14.26 11.40
N ALA A 199 9.15 13.87 12.16
CA ALA A 199 9.30 13.33 13.50
C ALA A 199 10.03 11.97 13.50
N ILE A 200 9.67 11.06 12.63
CA ILE A 200 10.35 9.76 12.43
C ILE A 200 11.81 9.97 12.01
N ASN A 201 12.07 10.85 11.04
CA ASN A 201 13.44 11.14 10.59
C ASN A 201 14.33 11.74 11.68
N LYS A 202 13.73 12.47 12.62
CA LYS A 202 14.45 13.06 13.76
C LYS A 202 14.75 12.03 14.86
N HIS A 203 13.83 11.09 15.08
CA HIS A 203 13.90 10.14 16.20
C HIS A 203 14.67 8.86 15.86
N TYR A 204 14.46 8.33 14.66
CA TYR A 204 15.06 7.07 14.22
C TYR A 204 16.19 7.27 13.22
N SER A 205 17.01 6.24 13.07
CA SER A 205 18.15 6.27 12.13
C SER A 205 17.69 5.95 10.70
N VAL A 206 17.05 6.93 10.07
CA VAL A 206 16.41 6.80 8.75
C VAL A 206 17.41 7.05 7.62
N LYS A 207 17.33 6.22 6.59
CA LYS A 207 17.92 6.46 5.28
C LYS A 207 16.92 7.28 4.46
N THR A 208 17.19 8.58 4.35
CA THR A 208 16.28 9.54 3.72
C THR A 208 16.28 9.46 2.20
N GLY A 209 15.27 10.08 1.58
CA GLY A 209 15.08 10.19 0.13
C GLY A 209 14.04 9.20 -0.40
N ARG A 210 13.39 9.59 -1.51
CA ARG A 210 12.27 8.85 -2.07
C ARG A 210 12.55 7.36 -2.38
N LEU A 211 13.76 7.04 -2.83
CA LEU A 211 14.17 5.66 -3.15
C LEU A 211 14.51 4.83 -1.89
N ASN A 212 14.35 5.41 -0.71
CA ASN A 212 14.45 4.73 0.58
C ASN A 212 13.13 4.84 1.38
N THR A 213 12.04 5.28 0.73
CA THR A 213 10.75 5.51 1.39
C THR A 213 9.64 4.86 0.57
N ALA A 214 8.89 3.99 1.22
CA ALA A 214 7.73 3.32 0.66
C ALA A 214 6.46 3.72 1.40
N VAL A 215 5.33 3.74 0.68
CA VAL A 215 3.99 3.83 1.26
C VAL A 215 3.14 2.70 0.69
N TRP A 216 2.40 2.03 1.55
CA TRP A 216 1.45 1.00 1.14
C TRP A 216 0.23 1.03 2.06
N GLY A 217 -0.85 0.40 1.63
CA GLY A 217 -2.00 0.29 2.49
C GLY A 217 -3.05 -0.68 1.99
N PHE A 218 -3.99 -1.00 2.87
CA PHE A 218 -5.10 -1.90 2.63
C PHE A 218 -6.43 -1.14 2.64
N SER A 219 -7.31 -1.43 1.67
CA SER A 219 -8.66 -0.85 1.59
C SER A 219 -8.61 0.69 1.55
N MET A 220 -9.14 1.40 2.56
CA MET A 220 -9.00 2.85 2.69
C MET A 220 -7.52 3.25 2.70
N GLY A 221 -6.66 2.54 3.41
CA GLY A 221 -5.21 2.78 3.38
C GLY A 221 -4.58 2.58 2.00
N GLY A 222 -5.10 1.66 1.18
CA GLY A 222 -4.68 1.48 -0.22
C GLY A 222 -5.04 2.68 -1.10
N ARG A 223 -6.24 3.26 -0.88
CA ARG A 223 -6.66 4.52 -1.50
C ARG A 223 -5.72 5.66 -1.09
N GLU A 224 -5.40 5.78 0.18
CA GLU A 224 -4.53 6.83 0.69
C GLU A 224 -3.05 6.62 0.32
N ALA A 225 -2.60 5.39 0.12
CA ALA A 225 -1.27 5.12 -0.41
C ALA A 225 -1.11 5.65 -1.85
N LEU A 226 -2.13 5.49 -2.70
CA LEU A 226 -2.17 6.11 -4.03
C LEU A 226 -2.24 7.64 -3.91
N ASN A 227 -3.08 8.17 -3.02
CA ASN A 227 -3.17 9.60 -2.73
C ASN A 227 -1.79 10.20 -2.36
N ALA A 228 -1.12 9.61 -1.37
CA ALA A 228 0.19 10.05 -0.90
C ALA A 228 1.27 9.95 -1.98
N GLY A 229 1.37 8.80 -2.65
CA GLY A 229 2.42 8.54 -3.62
C GLY A 229 2.33 9.42 -4.86
N PHE A 230 1.12 9.66 -5.35
CA PHE A 230 0.88 10.48 -6.55
C PHE A 230 0.90 11.99 -6.28
N LYS A 231 0.52 12.44 -5.08
CA LYS A 231 0.67 13.86 -4.68
C LYS A 231 2.10 14.22 -4.27
N HIS A 232 2.86 13.26 -3.74
CA HIS A 232 4.21 13.47 -3.24
C HIS A 232 5.23 12.47 -3.83
N PRO A 233 5.38 12.44 -5.17
CA PRO A 233 6.32 11.54 -5.82
C PRO A 233 7.79 11.86 -5.47
N ASP A 234 8.06 13.05 -4.93
CA ASP A 234 9.35 13.46 -4.37
C ASP A 234 9.66 12.81 -3.01
N LYS A 235 8.66 12.24 -2.34
CA LYS A 235 8.78 11.56 -1.04
C LYS A 235 8.80 10.04 -1.17
N PHE A 236 7.99 9.47 -2.06
CA PHE A 236 7.76 8.04 -2.16
C PHE A 236 8.23 7.48 -3.52
N GLY A 237 9.16 6.52 -3.48
CA GLY A 237 9.60 5.79 -4.67
C GLY A 237 8.85 4.47 -4.87
N TYR A 238 8.12 4.02 -3.86
CA TYR A 238 7.42 2.72 -3.86
C TYR A 238 6.03 2.89 -3.28
N ILE A 239 5.02 2.51 -4.06
CA ILE A 239 3.59 2.70 -3.74
C ILE A 239 2.90 1.35 -3.85
N GLY A 240 2.32 0.86 -2.75
CA GLY A 240 1.56 -0.38 -2.68
C GLY A 240 0.10 -0.13 -2.32
N ALA A 241 -0.84 -0.50 -3.19
CA ALA A 241 -2.27 -0.34 -2.94
C ALA A 241 -2.98 -1.71 -2.98
N PHE A 242 -3.37 -2.22 -1.81
CA PHE A 242 -3.96 -3.54 -1.68
C PHE A 242 -5.45 -3.43 -1.43
N CYS A 243 -6.24 -3.95 -2.36
CA CYS A 243 -7.69 -3.79 -2.40
C CYS A 243 -8.11 -2.31 -2.19
N PRO A 244 -7.51 -1.33 -2.92
CA PRO A 244 -7.75 0.08 -2.66
C PRO A 244 -9.23 0.43 -2.76
N ALA A 245 -9.72 1.21 -1.79
CA ALA A 245 -11.10 1.66 -1.72
C ALA A 245 -11.46 2.56 -2.92
N PRO A 246 -12.76 2.69 -3.27
CA PRO A 246 -13.25 3.64 -4.26
C PRO A 246 -12.86 5.09 -3.93
N GLY A 247 -12.86 5.97 -4.94
CA GLY A 247 -12.68 7.41 -4.78
C GLY A 247 -11.27 7.94 -5.07
N VAL A 248 -10.32 7.11 -5.52
CA VAL A 248 -9.08 7.61 -6.15
C VAL A 248 -9.42 8.34 -7.45
N LEU A 249 -10.20 7.69 -8.31
CA LEU A 249 -10.85 8.28 -9.49
C LEU A 249 -12.33 8.51 -9.18
N PRO A 250 -13.04 9.32 -9.99
CA PRO A 250 -14.46 9.56 -9.81
C PRO A 250 -15.24 8.25 -9.67
N TYR A 251 -16.06 8.15 -8.66
CA TYR A 251 -16.84 6.97 -8.35
C TYR A 251 -18.25 7.35 -7.92
N SER A 252 -19.26 6.80 -8.60
CA SER A 252 -20.65 7.20 -8.38
C SER A 252 -20.85 8.70 -8.59
N ALA A 253 -21.30 9.44 -7.58
CA ALA A 253 -21.43 10.91 -7.59
C ALA A 253 -20.19 11.65 -7.06
N GLU A 254 -19.19 10.92 -6.56
CA GLU A 254 -17.98 11.48 -5.95
C GLU A 254 -16.97 11.90 -7.02
N LYS A 255 -16.29 13.03 -6.79
CA LYS A 255 -15.32 13.60 -7.74
C LYS A 255 -14.02 12.80 -7.85
N GLY A 256 -13.68 12.00 -6.83
CA GLY A 256 -12.38 11.35 -6.70
C GLY A 256 -11.27 12.31 -6.24
N ILE A 257 -10.16 11.72 -5.80
CA ILE A 257 -8.93 12.47 -5.44
C ILE A 257 -8.27 13.02 -6.70
N PHE A 258 -8.30 12.24 -7.78
CA PHE A 258 -7.75 12.56 -9.09
C PHE A 258 -8.82 12.40 -10.17
N THR A 259 -8.63 13.07 -11.29
CA THR A 259 -9.26 12.72 -12.57
C THR A 259 -8.37 11.68 -13.28
N GLU A 260 -8.87 11.03 -14.34
CA GLU A 260 -8.04 10.13 -15.14
C GLU A 260 -6.76 10.80 -15.64
N ASP A 261 -6.84 12.06 -16.09
CA ASP A 261 -5.69 12.79 -16.67
C ASP A 261 -4.70 13.26 -15.58
N THR A 262 -5.17 13.50 -14.35
CA THR A 262 -4.32 13.94 -13.24
C THR A 262 -3.76 12.77 -12.41
N PHE A 263 -4.25 11.54 -12.62
CA PHE A 263 -3.73 10.34 -11.98
C PHE A 263 -2.49 9.84 -12.74
N THR A 264 -1.44 10.62 -12.66
CA THR A 264 -0.16 10.37 -13.34
C THR A 264 1.01 10.87 -12.49
N LEU A 265 2.22 10.46 -12.84
CA LEU A 265 3.45 10.94 -12.24
C LEU A 265 4.13 11.94 -13.20
N PRO A 266 4.85 12.95 -12.68
CA PRO A 266 5.78 13.73 -13.50
C PRO A 266 6.83 12.81 -14.14
N ASP A 267 7.21 13.08 -15.37
CA ASP A 267 8.12 12.22 -16.17
C ASP A 267 9.44 11.90 -15.45
N ALA A 268 9.98 12.85 -14.68
CA ALA A 268 11.20 12.66 -13.89
C ALA A 268 11.10 11.53 -12.84
N TYR A 269 9.89 11.10 -12.49
CA TYR A 269 9.66 10.06 -11.47
C TYR A 269 9.15 8.74 -12.05
N LYS A 270 8.62 8.71 -13.27
CA LYS A 270 8.01 7.52 -13.88
C LYS A 270 8.94 6.31 -13.88
N GLU A 271 10.17 6.47 -14.37
CA GLU A 271 11.13 5.36 -14.49
C GLU A 271 11.63 4.81 -13.15
N ASN A 272 11.50 5.59 -12.07
CA ASN A 272 12.05 5.27 -10.75
C ASN A 272 10.96 5.17 -9.67
N THR A 273 9.71 4.94 -10.05
CA THR A 273 8.60 4.67 -9.12
C THR A 273 8.04 3.29 -9.38
N LEU A 274 7.97 2.47 -8.34
CA LEU A 274 7.24 1.21 -8.37
C LEU A 274 5.82 1.45 -7.86
N VAL A 275 4.83 1.16 -8.68
CA VAL A 275 3.41 1.14 -8.28
C VAL A 275 2.90 -0.29 -8.35
N MET A 276 2.40 -0.81 -7.24
CA MET A 276 1.76 -2.13 -7.19
C MET A 276 0.31 -1.98 -6.72
N ILE A 277 -0.63 -2.41 -7.56
CA ILE A 277 -2.05 -2.48 -7.20
C ILE A 277 -2.46 -3.95 -7.14
N VAL A 278 -3.06 -4.35 -6.02
CA VAL A 278 -3.53 -5.73 -5.78
C VAL A 278 -5.01 -5.72 -5.47
N LYS A 279 -5.76 -6.65 -6.02
CA LYS A 279 -7.14 -6.89 -5.63
C LYS A 279 -7.42 -8.39 -5.43
N GLY A 280 -8.36 -8.70 -4.55
CA GLY A 280 -8.93 -10.03 -4.47
C GLY A 280 -9.75 -10.31 -5.72
N LYS A 281 -9.59 -11.50 -6.31
CA LYS A 281 -10.32 -11.88 -7.54
C LYS A 281 -11.83 -11.77 -7.39
N ASN A 282 -12.34 -12.11 -6.21
CA ASN A 282 -13.76 -12.10 -5.87
C ASN A 282 -14.16 -10.95 -4.96
N ASP A 283 -13.31 -9.92 -4.83
CA ASP A 283 -13.55 -8.76 -3.98
C ASP A 283 -14.71 -7.93 -4.52
N THR A 284 -15.84 -7.98 -3.82
CA THR A 284 -17.04 -7.19 -4.11
C THR A 284 -17.10 -5.87 -3.36
N THR A 285 -16.24 -5.70 -2.33
CA THR A 285 -16.20 -4.48 -1.51
C THR A 285 -15.64 -3.31 -2.29
N VAL A 286 -14.51 -3.50 -2.95
CA VAL A 286 -13.91 -2.47 -3.81
C VAL A 286 -14.30 -2.63 -5.29
N GLY A 287 -14.91 -3.75 -5.66
CA GLY A 287 -15.41 -4.03 -7.00
C GLY A 287 -14.31 -3.94 -8.06
N ASN A 288 -14.58 -3.19 -9.12
CA ASN A 288 -13.67 -2.99 -10.24
C ASN A 288 -12.76 -1.75 -10.10
N ASN A 289 -12.85 -1.00 -9.00
CA ASN A 289 -12.07 0.24 -8.85
C ASN A 289 -10.56 0.04 -9.02
N PRO A 290 -9.92 -1.00 -8.43
CA PRO A 290 -8.49 -1.22 -8.65
C PRO A 290 -8.11 -1.47 -10.12
N ILE A 291 -9.01 -2.08 -10.90
CA ILE A 291 -8.83 -2.29 -12.34
C ILE A 291 -8.92 -0.95 -13.10
N LEU A 292 -9.84 -0.07 -12.69
CA LEU A 292 -9.96 1.27 -13.29
C LEU A 292 -8.73 2.11 -13.01
N TYR A 293 -8.17 2.03 -11.80
CA TYR A 293 -6.93 2.73 -11.43
C TYR A 293 -5.76 2.26 -12.29
N HIS A 294 -5.59 0.95 -12.43
CA HIS A 294 -4.57 0.37 -13.30
C HIS A 294 -4.70 0.85 -14.74
N LYS A 295 -5.90 0.80 -15.32
CA LYS A 295 -6.15 1.27 -16.70
C LYS A 295 -5.82 2.75 -16.90
N ALA A 296 -6.14 3.59 -15.91
CA ALA A 296 -5.83 5.01 -15.98
C ALA A 296 -4.31 5.23 -15.95
N LEU A 297 -3.58 4.48 -15.11
CA LEU A 297 -2.12 4.54 -15.05
C LEU A 297 -1.47 4.06 -16.34
N GLU A 298 -1.95 2.97 -16.95
CA GLU A 298 -1.50 2.52 -18.27
C GLU A 298 -1.69 3.60 -19.35
N LYS A 299 -2.90 4.22 -19.39
CA LYS A 299 -3.20 5.33 -20.31
C LYS A 299 -2.23 6.51 -20.12
N ASN A 300 -1.78 6.75 -18.91
CA ASN A 300 -0.89 7.85 -18.53
C ASN A 300 0.60 7.47 -18.55
N ASN A 301 0.95 6.28 -19.02
CA ASN A 301 2.31 5.76 -19.09
C ASN A 301 3.03 5.77 -17.71
N VAL A 302 2.34 5.29 -16.68
CA VAL A 302 2.85 5.14 -15.30
C VAL A 302 2.99 3.67 -14.95
#